data_9d71f113dc8e0ebcfa73b589e5cd94cf
#
_entry.id   9d71f113dc8e0ebcfa73b589e5cd94cf
#
_cell.length_a   1.000
_cell.length_b   1.000
_cell.length_c   1.000
_cell.angle_alpha   90.00
_cell.angle_beta   90.00
_cell.angle_gamma   90.00
#
_symmetry.space_group_name_H-M   'P 1'
#
loop_
_entity.id
_entity.type
_entity.pdbx_description
1 polymer ?
#
loop_
_entity_poly.entity_id
_entity_poly.type
_entity_poly.pdbx_seq_one_letter_code
_entity_poly.pdbx_strand_id
1 'polypeptide(L)'
;MRPTFVVITFLILGAVNPAMGQPLNPDLFQPSTLVSSEIAQRQLQKIYRTSSKQRTFHCGCVFDKLKQVFPHLCADGPTPPRGVPQKLVWASLMSPNVFAKSLTCWNKNSCVRPGGETVSGLKCCSEVSPKFKAMESDMHNIFPMMEEPATSAVTEEFSGMGEYRYCKKEGILRKEISGNASRAYLYMSFQYKIPLEEGLENALRMWHFEDPPDEWEVKRNDLIEIVQGNRNPFIDQPELVERVADF
;
A
#
# COMPACT_ATOMS: atom_id res chain seq x y z
N MET A 1 -65.88 -27.36 21.52
CA MET A 1 -65.16 -26.12 21.09
C MET A 1 -63.68 -26.50 20.85
N ARG A 2 -63.24 -26.51 19.60
CA ARG A 2 -61.83 -26.81 19.24
C ARG A 2 -61.17 -25.45 18.96
N PRO A 3 -59.97 -25.16 19.49
CA PRO A 3 -59.27 -23.94 19.16
C PRO A 3 -58.58 -24.07 17.79
N THR A 4 -58.84 -23.11 16.93
CA THR A 4 -58.19 -22.96 15.62
C THR A 4 -56.87 -22.24 15.83
N PHE A 5 -55.76 -22.93 15.59
CA PHE A 5 -54.42 -22.28 15.59
C PHE A 5 -54.18 -21.60 14.23
N VAL A 6 -54.03 -20.30 14.24
CA VAL A 6 -53.60 -19.53 13.07
C VAL A 6 -52.08 -19.53 13.06
N VAL A 7 -51.49 -20.19 12.08
CA VAL A 7 -50.04 -20.14 11.82
C VAL A 7 -49.75 -18.92 10.99
N ILE A 8 -49.13 -17.90 11.58
CA ILE A 8 -48.60 -16.73 10.86
C ILE A 8 -47.22 -17.07 10.36
N THR A 9 -47.09 -17.32 9.05
CA THR A 9 -45.83 -17.50 8.37
C THR A 9 -45.22 -16.14 8.09
N PHE A 10 -44.18 -15.75 8.81
CA PHE A 10 -43.36 -14.59 8.46
C PHE A 10 -42.48 -14.91 7.25
N LEU A 11 -42.84 -14.38 6.10
CA LEU A 11 -41.96 -14.29 4.94
C LEU A 11 -40.89 -13.23 5.23
N ILE A 12 -39.67 -13.70 5.57
CA ILE A 12 -38.47 -12.85 5.60
C ILE A 12 -38.12 -12.62 4.12
N LEU A 13 -38.55 -11.52 3.54
CA LEU A 13 -38.00 -11.00 2.30
C LEU A 13 -36.59 -10.51 2.63
N GLY A 14 -35.58 -11.33 2.34
CA GLY A 14 -34.19 -10.91 2.32
C GLY A 14 -34.07 -9.77 1.31
N ALA A 15 -33.84 -8.56 1.77
CA ALA A 15 -33.48 -7.43 0.91
C ALA A 15 -32.14 -7.75 0.25
N VAL A 16 -32.15 -8.19 -1.00
CA VAL A 16 -30.95 -8.29 -1.84
C VAL A 16 -30.48 -6.85 -2.03
N ASN A 17 -29.33 -6.51 -1.47
CA ASN A 17 -28.73 -5.20 -1.63
C ASN A 17 -28.33 -5.02 -3.11
N PRO A 18 -29.01 -4.16 -3.90
CA PRO A 18 -28.73 -4.05 -5.35
C PRO A 18 -27.37 -3.42 -5.67
N ALA A 19 -26.61 -3.02 -4.65
CA ALA A 19 -25.27 -2.45 -4.82
C ALA A 19 -24.18 -3.50 -5.06
N MET A 20 -24.43 -4.78 -4.77
CA MET A 20 -23.49 -5.87 -5.10
C MET A 20 -23.59 -6.17 -6.59
N GLY A 21 -22.54 -5.85 -7.34
CA GLY A 21 -22.40 -6.20 -8.75
C GLY A 21 -22.44 -5.04 -9.76
N GLN A 22 -22.58 -3.80 -9.33
CA GLN A 22 -22.35 -2.67 -10.23
C GLN A 22 -20.84 -2.43 -10.39
N PRO A 23 -20.35 -2.28 -11.63
CA PRO A 23 -18.93 -1.97 -11.86
C PRO A 23 -18.57 -0.65 -11.16
N LEU A 24 -17.36 -0.59 -10.62
CA LEU A 24 -16.85 0.65 -10.04
C LEU A 24 -16.77 1.73 -11.12
N ASN A 25 -17.13 2.96 -10.74
CA ASN A 25 -16.94 4.10 -11.65
C ASN A 25 -15.43 4.28 -11.94
N PRO A 26 -14.98 4.13 -13.20
CA PRO A 26 -13.59 4.27 -13.57
C PRO A 26 -13.01 5.65 -13.27
N ASP A 27 -13.85 6.69 -13.21
CA ASP A 27 -13.43 8.06 -12.90
C ASP A 27 -12.91 8.22 -11.46
N LEU A 28 -13.20 7.27 -10.58
CA LEU A 28 -12.64 7.26 -9.22
C LEU A 28 -11.14 6.93 -9.22
N PHE A 29 -10.62 6.29 -10.27
CA PHE A 29 -9.25 5.79 -10.37
C PHE A 29 -8.47 6.55 -11.45
N GLN A 30 -8.22 7.84 -11.20
CA GLN A 30 -7.44 8.67 -12.09
C GLN A 30 -5.96 8.27 -12.05
N PRO A 31 -5.23 8.35 -13.19
CA PRO A 31 -3.80 8.05 -13.21
C PRO A 31 -2.99 9.10 -12.42
N SER A 32 -1.90 8.65 -11.80
CA SER A 32 -0.91 9.55 -11.20
C SER A 32 -0.26 10.42 -12.28
N THR A 33 -0.09 11.70 -11.99
CA THR A 33 0.65 12.65 -12.86
C THR A 33 2.15 12.64 -12.58
N LEU A 34 2.59 12.00 -11.49
CA LEU A 34 4.00 11.91 -11.12
C LEU A 34 4.70 10.78 -11.87
N VAL A 35 5.93 11.06 -12.29
CA VAL A 35 6.80 10.11 -13.01
C VAL A 35 8.23 10.08 -12.45
N SER A 36 8.45 10.63 -11.26
CA SER A 36 9.75 10.64 -10.58
C SER A 36 9.59 10.34 -9.10
N SER A 37 10.21 9.24 -8.68
CA SER A 37 10.20 8.80 -7.28
C SER A 37 10.90 9.81 -6.34
N GLU A 38 11.94 10.53 -6.82
CA GLU A 38 12.58 11.56 -6.00
C GLU A 38 11.64 12.77 -5.77
N ILE A 39 10.83 13.13 -6.77
CA ILE A 39 9.83 14.20 -6.60
C ILE A 39 8.77 13.74 -5.61
N ALA A 40 8.23 12.53 -5.76
CA ALA A 40 7.25 11.95 -4.86
C ALA A 40 7.74 11.94 -3.41
N GLN A 41 8.96 11.46 -3.17
CA GLN A 41 9.58 11.42 -1.83
C GLN A 41 9.76 12.82 -1.22
N ARG A 42 10.18 13.82 -2.02
CA ARG A 42 10.29 15.21 -1.55
C ARG A 42 8.93 15.81 -1.16
N GLN A 43 7.88 15.50 -1.91
CA GLN A 43 6.53 15.98 -1.59
C GLN A 43 5.98 15.27 -0.36
N LEU A 44 6.14 13.95 -0.23
CA LEU A 44 5.79 13.22 0.97
C LEU A 44 6.50 13.77 2.22
N GLN A 45 7.78 14.10 2.11
CA GLN A 45 8.50 14.74 3.21
C GLN A 45 7.86 16.07 3.64
N LYS A 46 7.34 16.87 2.71
CA LYS A 46 6.60 18.10 3.04
C LYS A 46 5.26 17.78 3.71
N ILE A 47 4.50 16.81 3.17
CA ILE A 47 3.21 16.38 3.72
C ILE A 47 3.38 15.93 5.17
N TYR A 48 4.34 15.06 5.45
CA TYR A 48 4.56 14.54 6.81
C TYR A 48 5.10 15.60 7.79
N ARG A 49 5.80 16.65 7.31
CA ARG A 49 6.23 17.78 8.16
C ARG A 49 5.07 18.59 8.74
N THR A 50 3.93 18.58 8.09
CA THR A 50 2.72 19.28 8.56
C THR A 50 1.89 18.44 9.54
N SER A 51 2.29 17.18 9.74
CA SER A 51 1.57 16.21 10.56
C SER A 51 2.20 16.05 11.95
N SER A 52 1.37 15.83 12.95
CA SER A 52 1.79 15.29 14.26
C SER A 52 2.19 13.80 14.16
N LYS A 53 1.89 13.13 13.06
CA LYS A 53 2.13 11.70 12.81
C LYS A 53 3.48 11.44 12.11
N GLN A 54 4.57 12.13 12.53
CA GLN A 54 5.92 11.86 12.02
C GLN A 54 6.45 10.54 12.60
N ARG A 55 5.89 9.44 12.13
CA ARG A 55 6.25 8.09 12.56
C ARG A 55 6.54 7.18 11.38
N THR A 56 7.54 6.31 11.53
CA THR A 56 7.82 5.27 10.55
C THR A 56 6.66 4.28 10.48
N PHE A 57 6.38 3.77 9.29
CA PHE A 57 5.19 2.96 9.05
C PHE A 57 5.18 1.68 9.89
N HIS A 58 6.17 0.82 9.73
CA HIS A 58 6.18 -0.48 10.40
C HIS A 58 6.37 -0.38 11.92
N CYS A 59 7.39 0.33 12.37
CA CYS A 59 7.77 0.38 13.79
C CYS A 59 7.08 1.49 14.58
N GLY A 60 6.43 2.43 13.91
CA GLY A 60 5.86 3.61 14.57
C GLY A 60 6.89 4.47 15.30
N CYS A 61 8.16 4.44 14.90
CA CYS A 61 9.20 5.25 15.51
C CYS A 61 9.09 6.71 15.10
N VAL A 62 9.24 7.62 16.04
CA VAL A 62 9.28 9.06 15.74
C VAL A 62 10.51 9.37 14.90
N PHE A 63 10.37 10.27 13.94
CA PHE A 63 11.47 10.83 13.16
C PHE A 63 11.37 12.36 13.08
N ASP A 64 12.49 13.02 12.83
CA ASP A 64 12.57 14.48 12.73
C ASP A 64 12.63 15.00 11.27
N LYS A 65 12.73 16.33 11.16
CA LYS A 65 12.85 17.03 9.87
C LYS A 65 14.16 16.72 9.13
N LEU A 66 15.19 16.22 9.84
CA LEU A 66 16.48 15.83 9.31
C LEU A 66 16.51 14.34 8.90
N LYS A 67 15.36 13.66 8.97
CA LYS A 67 15.20 12.22 8.70
C LYS A 67 15.95 11.33 9.70
N GLN A 68 16.20 11.79 10.91
CA GLN A 68 16.72 10.97 11.97
C GLN A 68 15.56 10.26 12.66
N VAL A 69 15.66 8.94 12.80
CA VAL A 69 14.69 8.10 13.52
C VAL A 69 15.13 7.92 14.95
N PHE A 70 14.18 8.00 15.89
CA PHE A 70 14.41 7.84 17.33
C PHE A 70 13.88 6.49 17.82
N PRO A 71 14.72 5.45 17.92
CA PRO A 71 14.25 4.09 18.23
C PRO A 71 13.62 3.93 19.59
N HIS A 72 14.03 4.75 20.57
CA HIS A 72 13.43 4.77 21.91
C HIS A 72 12.01 5.36 21.95
N LEU A 73 11.54 5.93 20.83
CA LEU A 73 10.20 6.49 20.66
C LEU A 73 9.37 5.68 19.64
N CYS A 74 9.66 4.39 19.49
CA CYS A 74 8.87 3.48 18.67
C CYS A 74 7.60 3.03 19.42
N ALA A 75 6.50 2.85 18.70
CA ALA A 75 5.24 2.36 19.27
C ALA A 75 5.35 0.87 19.65
N ASP A 76 5.97 0.09 18.78
CA ASP A 76 6.14 -1.34 18.94
C ASP A 76 7.52 -1.80 18.43
N GLY A 77 8.06 -2.78 19.13
CA GLY A 77 9.23 -3.49 18.70
C GLY A 77 10.49 -3.28 19.52
N PRO A 78 11.47 -4.16 19.35
CA PRO A 78 12.75 -4.01 20.01
C PRO A 78 13.49 -2.78 19.49
N THR A 79 14.23 -2.15 20.37
CA THR A 79 15.19 -1.13 19.96
C THR A 79 16.16 -1.72 18.93
N PRO A 80 16.38 -1.07 17.78
CA PRO A 80 17.34 -1.55 16.80
C PRO A 80 18.71 -1.84 17.45
N PRO A 81 19.43 -2.86 17.00
CA PRO A 81 20.76 -3.14 17.51
C PRO A 81 21.67 -1.91 17.43
N ARG A 82 22.58 -1.76 18.37
CA ARG A 82 23.59 -0.68 18.33
C ARG A 82 24.36 -0.74 17.02
N GLY A 83 24.54 0.40 16.35
CA GLY A 83 25.28 0.51 15.08
C GLY A 83 24.45 0.34 13.82
N VAL A 84 23.13 0.09 13.93
CA VAL A 84 22.22 0.13 12.78
C VAL A 84 21.94 1.59 12.42
N PRO A 85 22.07 1.98 11.14
CA PRO A 85 21.69 3.31 10.69
C PRO A 85 20.24 3.62 11.05
N GLN A 86 20.02 4.78 11.66
CA GLN A 86 18.71 5.20 12.11
C GLN A 86 18.21 6.32 11.22
N LYS A 87 18.27 6.08 9.93
CA LYS A 87 17.81 7.00 8.91
C LYS A 87 16.43 6.63 8.42
N LEU A 88 15.66 7.66 8.11
CA LEU A 88 14.40 7.53 7.42
C LEU A 88 14.66 7.35 5.92
N VAL A 89 14.01 6.35 5.33
CA VAL A 89 13.86 6.18 3.90
C VAL A 89 12.39 6.23 3.50
N TRP A 90 12.12 6.66 2.29
CA TRP A 90 10.79 6.55 1.69
C TRP A 90 10.79 5.30 0.81
N ALA A 91 9.96 4.34 1.12
CA ALA A 91 9.92 3.07 0.43
C ALA A 91 8.49 2.65 0.08
N SER A 92 8.37 1.88 -1.00
CA SER A 92 7.10 1.34 -1.47
C SER A 92 6.65 0.17 -0.59
N LEU A 93 5.37 0.13 -0.23
CA LEU A 93 4.75 -1.03 0.42
C LEU A 93 4.67 -2.21 -0.55
N MET A 94 3.96 -2.05 -1.66
CA MET A 94 4.06 -3.00 -2.75
C MET A 94 5.40 -2.79 -3.45
N SER A 95 6.29 -3.75 -3.35
CA SER A 95 7.65 -3.68 -3.86
C SER A 95 7.70 -3.46 -5.38
N PRO A 96 8.68 -2.69 -5.90
CA PRO A 96 8.95 -2.61 -7.33
C PRO A 96 9.16 -3.97 -8.00
N ASN A 97 9.74 -4.95 -7.31
CA ASN A 97 9.88 -6.31 -7.81
C ASN A 97 8.52 -6.99 -8.04
N VAL A 98 7.52 -6.70 -7.22
CA VAL A 98 6.18 -7.28 -7.37
C VAL A 98 5.47 -6.68 -8.58
N PHE A 99 5.32 -5.36 -8.63
CA PHE A 99 4.54 -4.73 -9.70
C PHE A 99 5.25 -4.73 -11.06
N ALA A 100 6.58 -4.78 -11.11
CA ALA A 100 7.33 -4.82 -12.36
C ALA A 100 7.23 -6.18 -13.08
N LYS A 101 6.97 -7.28 -12.36
CA LYS A 101 6.82 -8.62 -12.96
C LYS A 101 5.75 -8.68 -14.06
N SER A 102 4.71 -7.87 -13.96
CA SER A 102 3.63 -7.76 -14.95
C SER A 102 4.02 -6.97 -16.20
N LEU A 103 5.18 -6.31 -16.21
CA LEU A 103 5.61 -5.46 -17.32
C LEU A 103 6.51 -6.20 -18.30
N THR A 104 6.38 -5.87 -19.58
CA THR A 104 7.21 -6.47 -20.65
C THR A 104 8.71 -6.23 -20.46
N CYS A 105 9.08 -5.09 -19.89
CA CYS A 105 10.48 -4.74 -19.58
C CYS A 105 11.15 -5.64 -18.54
N TRP A 106 10.36 -6.41 -17.77
CA TRP A 106 10.88 -7.34 -16.77
C TRP A 106 11.61 -8.53 -17.37
N ASN A 107 11.20 -8.97 -18.56
CA ASN A 107 11.70 -10.18 -19.20
C ASN A 107 13.17 -10.03 -19.63
N LYS A 108 13.86 -11.16 -19.77
CA LYS A 108 15.24 -11.20 -20.29
C LYS A 108 15.32 -10.56 -21.68
N ASN A 109 16.38 -9.81 -21.90
CA ASN A 109 16.70 -9.16 -23.19
C ASN A 109 15.72 -8.06 -23.63
N SER A 110 14.93 -7.51 -22.70
CA SER A 110 13.95 -6.45 -23.03
C SER A 110 14.59 -5.10 -23.35
N CYS A 111 15.80 -4.83 -22.81
CA CYS A 111 16.54 -3.60 -23.06
C CYS A 111 17.93 -3.90 -23.59
N VAL A 112 18.26 -3.34 -24.77
CA VAL A 112 19.60 -3.37 -25.35
C VAL A 112 20.16 -1.97 -25.33
N ARG A 113 21.29 -1.76 -24.66
CA ARG A 113 21.98 -0.48 -24.57
C ARG A 113 22.90 -0.24 -25.77
N PRO A 114 23.26 1.04 -26.07
CA PRO A 114 24.34 1.31 -26.98
C PRO A 114 25.61 0.53 -26.58
N GLY A 115 26.16 -0.27 -27.49
CA GLY A 115 27.28 -1.17 -27.20
C GLY A 115 26.87 -2.64 -27.04
N GLY A 116 25.59 -2.99 -27.13
CA GLY A 116 25.10 -4.39 -27.14
C GLY A 116 24.88 -5.00 -25.75
N GLU A 117 25.10 -4.24 -24.66
CA GLU A 117 24.80 -4.70 -23.30
C GLU A 117 23.29 -4.90 -23.15
N THR A 118 22.89 -6.08 -22.71
CA THR A 118 21.49 -6.41 -22.44
C THR A 118 21.20 -6.29 -20.95
N VAL A 119 20.15 -5.56 -20.61
CA VAL A 119 19.64 -5.44 -19.23
C VAL A 119 18.20 -5.92 -19.15
N SER A 120 17.78 -6.38 -17.97
CA SER A 120 16.44 -6.88 -17.69
C SER A 120 15.98 -6.48 -16.29
N GLY A 121 14.78 -6.86 -15.89
CA GLY A 121 14.24 -6.64 -14.57
C GLY A 121 14.05 -5.15 -14.24
N LEU A 122 14.22 -4.78 -12.97
CA LEU A 122 14.02 -3.41 -12.50
C LEU A 122 14.83 -2.38 -13.28
N LYS A 123 16.09 -2.69 -13.58
CA LYS A 123 16.98 -1.77 -14.29
C LYS A 123 16.47 -1.43 -15.68
N CYS A 124 15.99 -2.42 -16.43
CA CYS A 124 15.35 -2.18 -17.72
C CYS A 124 14.05 -1.37 -17.53
N CYS A 125 13.17 -1.79 -16.63
CA CYS A 125 11.88 -1.13 -16.44
C CYS A 125 12.03 0.33 -16.01
N SER A 126 12.96 0.67 -15.14
CA SER A 126 13.21 2.05 -14.71
C SER A 126 13.71 2.95 -15.85
N GLU A 127 14.42 2.38 -16.83
CA GLU A 127 14.93 3.13 -17.98
C GLU A 127 13.84 3.39 -19.03
N VAL A 128 13.05 2.34 -19.39
CA VAL A 128 12.23 2.39 -20.61
C VAL A 128 10.72 2.42 -20.37
N SER A 129 10.22 2.08 -19.16
CA SER A 129 8.79 1.94 -18.94
C SER A 129 8.16 3.16 -18.24
N PRO A 130 7.36 3.98 -18.95
CA PRO A 130 6.58 5.03 -18.29
C PRO A 130 5.61 4.50 -17.24
N LYS A 131 5.00 3.32 -17.48
CA LYS A 131 4.11 2.68 -16.51
C LYS A 131 4.85 2.33 -15.23
N PHE A 132 6.07 1.78 -15.32
CA PHE A 132 6.91 1.51 -14.14
C PHE A 132 7.19 2.79 -13.35
N LYS A 133 7.60 3.86 -14.03
CA LYS A 133 7.90 5.15 -13.38
C LYS A 133 6.67 5.73 -12.66
N ALA A 134 5.48 5.62 -13.24
CA ALA A 134 4.25 6.03 -12.60
C ALA A 134 3.96 5.20 -11.34
N MET A 135 4.10 3.87 -11.38
CA MET A 135 3.91 2.99 -10.23
C MET A 135 4.95 3.25 -9.12
N GLU A 136 6.22 3.43 -9.49
CA GLU A 136 7.33 3.68 -8.55
C GLU A 136 7.21 5.04 -7.87
N SER A 137 6.60 6.03 -8.53
CA SER A 137 6.39 7.37 -8.01
C SER A 137 5.03 7.58 -7.35
N ASP A 138 4.16 6.56 -7.32
CA ASP A 138 2.83 6.69 -6.74
C ASP A 138 2.90 6.85 -5.23
N MET A 139 2.51 8.04 -4.76
CA MET A 139 2.60 8.43 -3.35
C MET A 139 1.66 7.62 -2.45
N HIS A 140 0.60 7.02 -2.99
CA HIS A 140 -0.28 6.13 -2.23
C HIS A 140 0.41 4.84 -1.80
N ASN A 141 1.47 4.44 -2.50
CA ASN A 141 2.27 3.25 -2.19
C ASN A 141 3.56 3.56 -1.42
N ILE A 142 3.95 4.83 -1.23
CA ILE A 142 5.23 5.21 -0.61
C ILE A 142 5.02 5.66 0.84
N PHE A 143 5.77 5.05 1.76
CA PHE A 143 5.66 5.32 3.20
C PHE A 143 7.03 5.58 3.85
N PRO A 144 7.05 6.31 5.00
CA PRO A 144 8.29 6.53 5.75
C PRO A 144 8.69 5.27 6.50
N MET A 145 9.86 4.74 6.22
CA MET A 145 10.40 3.52 6.83
C MET A 145 11.78 3.78 7.44
N MET A 146 12.23 2.90 8.33
CA MET A 146 13.64 2.90 8.73
C MET A 146 14.48 2.23 7.64
N GLU A 147 15.68 2.76 7.42
CA GLU A 147 16.66 2.13 6.55
C GLU A 147 17.07 0.76 7.11
N GLU A 148 16.92 -0.29 6.32
CA GLU A 148 17.42 -1.61 6.67
C GLU A 148 18.88 -1.80 6.19
N PRO A 149 19.73 -2.51 6.95
CA PRO A 149 21.04 -2.90 6.46
C PRO A 149 20.92 -3.76 5.20
N ALA A 150 21.81 -3.55 4.25
CA ALA A 150 21.85 -4.30 2.98
C ALA A 150 21.99 -5.83 3.13
N THR A 151 22.35 -6.30 4.34
CA THR A 151 22.48 -7.72 4.69
C THR A 151 21.17 -8.39 5.06
N SER A 152 20.08 -7.64 5.23
CA SER A 152 18.75 -8.21 5.43
C SER A 152 18.21 -8.71 4.09
N ALA A 153 18.27 -10.03 3.88
CA ALA A 153 17.55 -10.67 2.79
C ALA A 153 16.05 -10.50 3.05
N VAL A 154 15.46 -9.50 2.42
CA VAL A 154 14.00 -9.38 2.34
C VAL A 154 13.56 -10.45 1.37
N THR A 155 12.81 -11.44 1.83
CA THR A 155 12.19 -12.41 0.93
C THR A 155 11.23 -11.65 0.02
N GLU A 156 11.38 -11.81 -1.29
CA GLU A 156 10.73 -10.98 -2.32
C GLU A 156 9.19 -10.98 -2.25
N GLU A 157 8.59 -11.98 -1.63
CA GLU A 157 7.15 -12.23 -1.64
C GLU A 157 6.34 -11.31 -0.70
N PHE A 158 6.97 -10.72 0.32
CA PHE A 158 6.30 -9.90 1.32
C PHE A 158 7.08 -8.62 1.68
N SER A 159 7.87 -8.09 0.78
CA SER A 159 8.82 -7.01 1.07
C SER A 159 8.20 -5.69 1.58
N GLY A 160 6.89 -5.52 1.45
CA GLY A 160 6.19 -4.35 2.02
C GLY A 160 5.34 -4.66 3.24
N MET A 161 4.91 -5.91 3.45
CA MET A 161 3.95 -6.27 4.50
C MET A 161 4.49 -7.24 5.55
N GLY A 162 5.57 -7.95 5.27
CA GLY A 162 5.94 -9.09 6.10
C GLY A 162 6.96 -8.83 7.17
N GLU A 163 8.18 -8.60 6.88
CA GLU A 163 9.24 -8.70 7.87
C GLU A 163 10.14 -7.47 7.94
N TYR A 164 9.71 -6.46 8.71
CA TYR A 164 10.67 -5.47 9.17
C TYR A 164 11.41 -6.03 10.39
N ARG A 165 12.68 -6.45 10.21
CA ARG A 165 13.48 -7.22 11.19
C ARG A 165 13.58 -6.59 12.57
N TYR A 166 13.46 -5.27 12.65
CA TYR A 166 13.74 -4.52 13.88
C TYR A 166 12.50 -4.13 14.68
N CYS A 167 11.31 -4.27 14.11
CA CYS A 167 10.08 -3.92 14.80
C CYS A 167 9.08 -5.06 14.87
N LYS A 168 9.59 -6.28 14.77
CA LYS A 168 8.75 -7.46 14.72
C LYS A 168 8.46 -8.02 16.09
N LYS A 169 7.20 -8.03 16.42
CA LYS A 169 6.62 -9.02 17.30
C LYS A 169 6.00 -10.08 16.38
N GLU A 170 6.75 -11.16 16.10
CA GLU A 170 6.23 -12.38 15.45
C GLU A 170 5.62 -12.26 14.04
N GLY A 171 6.17 -11.46 13.14
CA GLY A 171 5.76 -11.51 11.72
C GLY A 171 4.46 -10.82 11.35
N ILE A 172 3.84 -10.11 12.27
CA ILE A 172 2.52 -9.50 12.08
C ILE A 172 2.66 -7.99 12.00
N LEU A 173 2.02 -7.36 11.00
CA LEU A 173 1.85 -5.90 10.98
C LEU A 173 1.16 -5.45 12.28
N ARG A 174 1.54 -4.27 12.75
CA ARG A 174 0.79 -3.62 13.84
C ARG A 174 -0.68 -3.46 13.41
N LYS A 175 -1.59 -3.74 14.33
CA LYS A 175 -3.04 -3.68 14.05
C LYS A 175 -3.45 -2.30 13.51
N GLU A 176 -2.83 -1.23 14.01
CA GLU A 176 -3.15 0.17 13.68
C GLU A 176 -2.65 0.63 12.31
N ILE A 177 -2.00 -0.25 11.55
CA ILE A 177 -1.54 0.03 10.18
C ILE A 177 -1.91 -1.06 9.18
N SER A 178 -2.60 -2.10 9.63
CA SER A 178 -2.96 -3.21 8.76
C SER A 178 -3.93 -2.78 7.66
N GLY A 179 -4.91 -1.96 8.00
CA GLY A 179 -5.83 -1.37 7.04
C GLY A 179 -5.16 -0.39 6.09
N ASN A 180 -4.23 0.45 6.60
CA ASN A 180 -3.45 1.37 5.76
C ASN A 180 -2.63 0.59 4.71
N ALA A 181 -1.96 -0.50 5.13
CA ALA A 181 -1.20 -1.36 4.22
C ALA A 181 -2.14 -2.02 3.19
N SER A 182 -3.27 -2.54 3.66
CA SER A 182 -4.28 -3.14 2.80
C SER A 182 -4.75 -2.16 1.72
N ARG A 183 -5.19 -0.96 2.11
CA ARG A 183 -5.69 0.05 1.16
C ARG A 183 -4.65 0.49 0.14
N ALA A 184 -3.38 0.53 0.52
CA ALA A 184 -2.29 0.81 -0.42
C ALA A 184 -2.10 -0.33 -1.43
N TYR A 185 -2.12 -1.58 -0.99
CA TYR A 185 -1.98 -2.75 -1.86
C TYR A 185 -3.18 -2.91 -2.81
N LEU A 186 -4.40 -2.85 -2.29
CA LEU A 186 -5.62 -2.96 -3.06
C LEU A 186 -5.73 -1.83 -4.10
N TYR A 187 -5.32 -0.61 -3.73
CA TYR A 187 -5.22 0.50 -4.66
C TYR A 187 -4.23 0.22 -5.79
N MET A 188 -3.00 -0.20 -5.48
CA MET A 188 -1.99 -0.51 -6.49
C MET A 188 -2.44 -1.63 -7.43
N SER A 189 -3.02 -2.68 -6.87
CA SER A 189 -3.60 -3.78 -7.64
C SER A 189 -4.65 -3.28 -8.61
N PHE A 190 -5.66 -2.59 -8.13
CA PHE A 190 -6.78 -2.12 -8.93
C PHE A 190 -6.36 -1.05 -9.95
N GLN A 191 -5.61 -0.04 -9.51
CA GLN A 191 -5.16 1.08 -10.35
C GLN A 191 -4.28 0.64 -11.52
N TYR A 192 -3.37 -0.30 -11.27
CA TYR A 192 -2.35 -0.69 -12.24
C TYR A 192 -2.58 -2.07 -12.86
N LYS A 193 -3.68 -2.75 -12.46
CA LYS A 193 -4.03 -4.11 -12.90
C LYS A 193 -2.91 -5.10 -12.58
N ILE A 194 -2.52 -5.15 -11.31
CA ILE A 194 -1.54 -6.07 -10.76
C ILE A 194 -2.33 -7.16 -10.04
N PRO A 195 -2.35 -8.41 -10.53
CA PRO A 195 -3.10 -9.47 -9.87
C PRO A 195 -2.52 -9.78 -8.49
N LEU A 196 -3.38 -10.01 -7.52
CA LEU A 196 -3.00 -10.50 -6.20
C LEU A 196 -3.20 -12.01 -6.12
N GLU A 197 -2.40 -12.65 -5.29
CA GLU A 197 -2.60 -14.04 -4.96
C GLU A 197 -3.78 -14.16 -3.98
N GLU A 198 -4.65 -15.15 -4.16
CA GLU A 198 -5.92 -15.29 -3.43
C GLU A 198 -5.76 -15.21 -1.90
N GLY A 199 -4.74 -15.88 -1.36
CA GLY A 199 -4.48 -15.87 0.09
C GLY A 199 -4.09 -14.47 0.61
N LEU A 200 -3.32 -13.72 -0.19
CA LEU A 200 -2.95 -12.35 0.10
C LEU A 200 -4.16 -11.42 0.00
N GLU A 201 -4.94 -11.53 -1.07
CA GLU A 201 -6.15 -10.74 -1.26
C GLU A 201 -7.12 -10.90 -0.09
N ASN A 202 -7.40 -12.13 0.31
CA ASN A 202 -8.27 -12.43 1.45
C ASN A 202 -7.75 -11.80 2.75
N ALA A 203 -6.45 -11.85 3.01
CA ALA A 203 -5.83 -11.20 4.17
C ALA A 203 -5.98 -9.67 4.11
N LEU A 204 -5.77 -9.07 2.93
CA LEU A 204 -5.91 -7.63 2.74
C LEU A 204 -7.35 -7.15 2.95
N ARG A 205 -8.34 -7.88 2.45
CA ARG A 205 -9.76 -7.57 2.66
C ARG A 205 -10.12 -7.62 4.15
N MET A 206 -9.65 -8.64 4.87
CA MET A 206 -9.85 -8.75 6.31
C MET A 206 -9.21 -7.58 7.07
N TRP A 207 -7.96 -7.22 6.78
CA TRP A 207 -7.26 -6.10 7.41
C TRP A 207 -7.89 -4.74 7.10
N HIS A 208 -8.38 -4.56 5.88
CA HIS A 208 -9.13 -3.37 5.49
C HIS A 208 -10.38 -3.16 6.35
N PHE A 209 -11.10 -4.25 6.64
CA PHE A 209 -12.29 -4.23 7.46
C PHE A 209 -11.99 -4.03 8.96
N GLU A 210 -10.92 -4.67 9.47
CA GLU A 210 -10.55 -4.61 10.89
C GLU A 210 -9.93 -3.27 11.32
N ASP A 211 -9.31 -2.55 10.37
CA ASP A 211 -8.62 -1.27 10.58
C ASP A 211 -9.12 -0.24 9.55
N PRO A 212 -10.28 0.40 9.81
CA PRO A 212 -10.86 1.36 8.89
C PRO A 212 -10.00 2.64 8.78
N PRO A 213 -10.20 3.46 7.70
CA PRO A 213 -9.42 4.67 7.49
C PRO A 213 -9.45 5.62 8.68
N ASP A 214 -8.30 6.08 9.14
CA ASP A 214 -8.17 7.09 10.18
C ASP A 214 -8.14 8.52 9.59
N GLU A 215 -8.26 9.52 10.44
CA GLU A 215 -8.22 10.95 10.05
C GLU A 215 -6.92 11.33 9.32
N TRP A 216 -5.80 10.68 9.67
CA TRP A 216 -4.53 10.93 9.01
C TRP A 216 -4.49 10.35 7.61
N GLU A 217 -5.05 9.17 7.38
CA GLU A 217 -5.16 8.60 6.04
C GLU A 217 -5.99 9.49 5.12
N VAL A 218 -7.15 9.94 5.59
CA VAL A 218 -8.01 10.86 4.83
C VAL A 218 -7.24 12.14 4.50
N LYS A 219 -6.64 12.78 5.49
CA LYS A 219 -5.83 13.99 5.29
C LYS A 219 -4.65 13.77 4.35
N ARG A 220 -3.96 12.63 4.47
CA ARG A 220 -2.87 12.27 3.59
C ARG A 220 -3.36 12.09 2.14
N ASN A 221 -4.52 11.48 1.96
CA ASN A 221 -5.18 11.31 0.67
C ASN A 221 -5.46 12.66 0.00
N ASP A 222 -6.04 13.63 0.75
CA ASP A 222 -6.27 15.01 0.28
C ASP A 222 -4.98 15.69 -0.18
N LEU A 223 -3.92 15.58 0.62
CA LEU A 223 -2.63 16.22 0.34
C LEU A 223 -1.90 15.56 -0.83
N ILE A 224 -2.08 14.26 -1.05
CA ILE A 224 -1.56 13.56 -2.22
C ILE A 224 -2.30 14.01 -3.48
N GLU A 225 -3.62 14.13 -3.44
CA GLU A 225 -4.41 14.62 -4.58
C GLU A 225 -3.91 15.97 -5.09
N ILE A 226 -3.64 16.92 -4.19
CA ILE A 226 -3.11 18.26 -4.57
C ILE A 226 -1.81 18.16 -5.37
N VAL A 227 -0.98 17.15 -5.09
CA VAL A 227 0.35 17.00 -5.70
C VAL A 227 0.35 16.05 -6.89
N GLN A 228 -0.35 14.94 -6.76
CA GLN A 228 -0.31 13.80 -7.68
C GLN A 228 -1.49 13.78 -8.65
N GLY A 229 -2.58 14.49 -8.30
CA GLY A 229 -3.76 14.65 -9.16
C GLY A 229 -4.76 13.50 -9.03
N ASN A 230 -4.54 12.54 -8.13
CA ASN A 230 -5.48 11.43 -7.89
C ASN A 230 -5.57 11.07 -6.41
N ARG A 231 -6.60 10.29 -6.08
CA ARG A 231 -6.91 9.80 -4.73
C ARG A 231 -6.85 8.28 -4.68
N ASN A 232 -6.73 7.75 -3.50
CA ASN A 232 -7.05 6.35 -3.23
C ASN A 232 -8.53 6.24 -2.83
N PRO A 233 -9.41 5.75 -3.70
CA PRO A 233 -10.85 5.70 -3.42
C PRO A 233 -11.22 4.75 -2.27
N PHE A 234 -10.39 3.75 -1.97
CA PHE A 234 -10.60 2.83 -0.85
C PHE A 234 -10.39 3.49 0.52
N ILE A 235 -9.83 4.71 0.56
CA ILE A 235 -9.80 5.54 1.77
C ILE A 235 -11.08 6.36 1.90
N ASP A 236 -11.56 6.94 0.77
CA ASP A 236 -12.74 7.81 0.77
C ASP A 236 -14.06 7.05 0.90
N GLN A 237 -14.10 5.86 0.29
CA GLN A 237 -15.27 4.98 0.21
C GLN A 237 -14.83 3.54 0.49
N PRO A 238 -14.58 3.18 1.76
CA PRO A 238 -14.02 1.88 2.13
C PRO A 238 -14.86 0.69 1.62
N GLU A 239 -16.17 0.87 1.53
CA GLU A 239 -17.11 -0.15 1.03
C GLU A 239 -16.87 -0.55 -0.44
N LEU A 240 -16.10 0.23 -1.20
CA LEU A 240 -15.76 -0.11 -2.58
C LEU A 240 -14.92 -1.40 -2.67
N VAL A 241 -14.16 -1.75 -1.62
CA VAL A 241 -13.37 -2.99 -1.59
C VAL A 241 -14.26 -4.22 -1.74
N GLU A 242 -15.46 -4.21 -1.14
CA GLU A 242 -16.41 -5.34 -1.26
C GLU A 242 -17.04 -5.46 -2.65
N ARG A 243 -17.01 -4.38 -3.45
CA ARG A 243 -17.57 -4.34 -4.80
C ARG A 243 -16.59 -4.82 -5.88
N VAL A 244 -15.31 -4.92 -5.58
CA VAL A 244 -14.30 -5.51 -6.47
C VAL A 244 -14.38 -7.02 -6.33
N ALA A 245 -14.66 -7.72 -7.44
CA ALA A 245 -14.80 -9.17 -7.42
C ALA A 245 -13.45 -9.87 -7.22
N ASP A 246 -12.38 -9.30 -7.81
CA ASP A 246 -11.04 -9.87 -7.84
C ASP A 246 -10.01 -8.73 -8.04
N PHE A 247 -8.94 -8.74 -7.26
CA PHE A 247 -7.85 -7.76 -7.30
C PHE A 247 -6.62 -8.26 -8.03
#